data_b8944c237c22bc990bc310259ae66378
#
_entry.id   b8944c237c22bc990bc310259ae66378
#
_cell.length_a   1.000
_cell.length_b   1.000
_cell.length_c   1.000
_cell.angle_alpha   90.00
_cell.angle_beta   90.00
_cell.angle_gamma   90.00
#
_symmetry.space_group_name_H-M   'P 1'
#
loop_
_entity.id
_entity.type
_entity.pdbx_description
1 polymer ?
#
loop_
_entity_poly.entity_id
_entity_poly.type
_entity_poly.pdbx_seq_one_letter_code
_entity_poly.pdbx_strand_id
1 'polypeptide(L)'
;MINVNKTKESIQNVLIFITDAIALIMSYYMSGFIWLMEIRNNTFSCVMKVLNGNIVTIIIAVLIAALFCNIKGDVLNRGKFEELASVMKKSLISSAVIAVYELLSKTVQGVPRSVYVITFFMGTVLMFLLRMLVKVYMKHRNGGKRTNSILVITIKNRAEDTLSKAAARNDWMRRIDGIVITDEDMTGQSIEGFPVVANVHSMMRYIKNEIVDEVFIDVDYKTRESIKPMVMELEDMGVTVNLKLEILDSYKDFDSKLGYIGAVPVITFANRIYDWKGMLVKRCIDILGAIVGLIVMFIAMIFVGPAIMIESPGPIFFKQKRVGKNGRYFEIYKFRSMYMDAEERKKDLMAQNEMSGLMFKMKDDPRITKVGKFIRKTSIDELPQFINVLKGDMSLVGTRPPTVAEFKQYEGHHKRRLSMKPGITGMWQAYGRKTVSDFEEIVKMDLDYIDNWSIMLDIKILFKTVQSVLTTGGQ
;
A
#
# COMPACT_ATOMS: atom_id res chain seq x y z
N MET A 1 8.53 8.09 25.91
CA MET A 1 9.71 7.24 25.57
C MET A 1 9.92 7.25 24.06
N ILE A 2 11.04 7.79 23.61
CA ILE A 2 11.40 7.84 22.20
C ILE A 2 11.91 6.43 21.85
N ASN A 3 11.19 5.75 20.97
CA ASN A 3 11.55 4.39 20.54
C ASN A 3 12.88 4.45 19.76
N VAL A 4 13.99 4.06 20.41
CA VAL A 4 15.37 4.14 19.90
C VAL A 4 15.52 3.47 18.52
N ASN A 5 14.80 2.36 18.27
CA ASN A 5 14.78 1.69 16.98
C ASN A 5 14.11 2.54 15.89
N LYS A 6 13.03 3.24 16.23
CA LYS A 6 12.33 4.14 15.30
C LYS A 6 13.16 5.37 14.95
N THR A 7 13.96 5.84 15.90
CA THR A 7 14.88 6.97 15.71
C THR A 7 16.05 6.59 14.79
N LYS A 8 16.62 5.38 14.95
CA LYS A 8 17.73 4.87 14.11
C LYS A 8 17.25 4.58 12.68
N GLU A 9 16.10 3.93 12.50
CA GLU A 9 15.47 3.76 11.16
C GLU A 9 15.17 5.12 10.50
N SER A 10 14.71 6.09 11.27
CA SER A 10 14.48 7.44 10.77
C SER A 10 15.76 8.12 10.31
N ILE A 11 16.86 7.98 11.05
CA ILE A 11 18.17 8.54 10.67
C ILE A 11 18.69 7.89 9.38
N GLN A 12 18.56 6.56 9.22
CA GLN A 12 18.95 5.88 7.99
C GLN A 12 18.11 6.36 6.80
N ASN A 13 16.80 6.47 6.98
CA ASN A 13 15.88 6.93 5.94
C ASN A 13 16.19 8.37 5.51
N VAL A 14 16.52 9.23 6.48
CA VAL A 14 16.94 10.62 6.22
C VAL A 14 18.28 10.64 5.46
N LEU A 15 19.26 9.85 5.87
CA LEU A 15 20.55 9.78 5.20
C LEU A 15 20.42 9.32 3.74
N ILE A 16 19.62 8.27 3.50
CA ILE A 16 19.36 7.77 2.15
C ILE A 16 18.58 8.82 1.34
N PHE A 17 17.62 9.50 1.95
CA PHE A 17 16.89 10.57 1.28
C PHE A 17 17.83 11.68 0.84
N ILE A 18 18.75 12.13 1.70
CA ILE A 18 19.76 13.15 1.38
C ILE A 18 20.69 12.64 0.25
N THR A 19 21.14 11.39 0.35
CA THR A 19 21.99 10.76 -0.67
C THR A 19 21.31 10.75 -2.04
N ASP A 20 20.04 10.38 -2.09
CA ASP A 20 19.26 10.34 -3.33
C ASP A 20 19.02 11.74 -3.91
N ALA A 21 18.76 12.72 -3.04
CA ALA A 21 18.59 14.10 -3.45
C ALA A 21 19.88 14.64 -4.10
N ILE A 22 21.02 14.41 -3.44
CA ILE A 22 22.34 14.80 -3.97
C ILE A 22 22.60 14.11 -5.32
N ALA A 23 22.35 12.79 -5.40
CA ALA A 23 22.56 12.03 -6.63
C ALA A 23 21.71 12.57 -7.79
N LEU A 24 20.45 12.88 -7.55
CA LEU A 24 19.55 13.39 -8.60
C LEU A 24 19.94 14.79 -9.05
N ILE A 25 20.27 15.67 -8.11
CA ILE A 25 20.74 17.03 -8.42
C ILE A 25 22.03 16.95 -9.23
N MET A 26 23.01 16.18 -8.80
CA MET A 26 24.27 15.99 -9.53
C MET A 26 24.03 15.43 -10.93
N SER A 27 23.20 14.41 -11.06
CA SER A 27 22.89 13.79 -12.35
C SER A 27 22.22 14.79 -13.32
N TYR A 28 21.34 15.65 -12.82
CA TYR A 28 20.69 16.69 -13.61
C TYR A 28 21.69 17.73 -14.14
N TYR A 29 22.57 18.23 -13.28
CA TYR A 29 23.61 19.17 -13.70
C TYR A 29 24.57 18.53 -14.70
N MET A 30 25.04 17.32 -14.44
CA MET A 30 25.94 16.60 -15.35
C MET A 30 25.29 16.36 -16.72
N SER A 31 24.03 15.92 -16.74
CA SER A 31 23.26 15.70 -17.97
C SER A 31 23.06 16.99 -18.74
N GLY A 32 22.78 18.10 -18.04
CA GLY A 32 22.64 19.43 -18.63
C GLY A 32 23.92 19.93 -19.20
N PHE A 33 25.05 19.76 -18.51
CA PHE A 33 26.37 20.10 -19.03
C PHE A 33 26.72 19.32 -20.29
N ILE A 34 26.59 18.00 -20.27
CA ILE A 34 26.86 17.12 -21.42
C ILE A 34 26.06 17.59 -22.63
N TRP A 35 24.74 17.80 -22.47
CA TRP A 35 23.88 18.12 -23.60
C TRP A 35 24.01 19.57 -24.08
N LEU A 36 24.00 20.52 -23.17
CA LEU A 36 23.96 21.95 -23.51
C LEU A 36 25.33 22.50 -23.90
N MET A 37 26.42 22.06 -23.24
CA MET A 37 27.78 22.51 -23.59
C MET A 37 28.37 21.71 -24.74
N GLU A 38 28.44 20.38 -24.61
CA GLU A 38 29.15 19.52 -25.58
C GLU A 38 28.37 19.34 -26.89
N ILE A 39 27.03 19.17 -26.80
CA ILE A 39 26.23 18.90 -28.00
C ILE A 39 25.67 20.17 -28.63
N ARG A 40 25.31 21.19 -27.85
CA ARG A 40 24.77 22.48 -28.36
C ARG A 40 25.72 23.67 -28.35
N ASN A 41 26.94 23.49 -27.89
CA ASN A 41 27.97 24.55 -27.83
C ASN A 41 27.52 25.85 -27.13
N ASN A 42 26.69 25.74 -26.08
CA ASN A 42 26.25 26.90 -25.30
C ASN A 42 27.35 27.35 -24.33
N THR A 43 27.34 28.64 -23.98
CA THR A 43 28.26 29.16 -22.96
C THR A 43 27.89 28.67 -21.56
N PHE A 44 28.91 28.51 -20.70
CA PHE A 44 28.74 28.06 -19.31
C PHE A 44 27.68 28.88 -18.53
N SER A 45 27.71 30.21 -18.66
CA SER A 45 26.77 31.10 -18.00
C SER A 45 25.31 30.86 -18.41
N CYS A 46 25.07 30.61 -19.71
CA CYS A 46 23.75 30.28 -20.23
C CYS A 46 23.25 28.95 -19.69
N VAL A 47 24.10 27.91 -19.67
CA VAL A 47 23.79 26.57 -19.14
C VAL A 47 23.41 26.66 -17.68
N MET A 48 24.19 27.36 -16.85
CA MET A 48 23.91 27.50 -15.42
C MET A 48 22.60 28.25 -15.16
N LYS A 49 22.28 29.28 -15.92
CA LYS A 49 21.03 30.02 -15.77
C LYS A 49 19.80 29.11 -16.04
N VAL A 50 19.87 28.30 -17.09
CA VAL A 50 18.82 27.36 -17.47
C VAL A 50 18.64 26.25 -16.42
N LEU A 51 19.76 25.68 -15.95
CA LEU A 51 19.71 24.58 -14.98
C LEU A 51 19.22 25.06 -13.59
N ASN A 52 19.69 26.22 -13.14
CA ASN A 52 19.27 26.77 -11.83
C ASN A 52 17.79 27.12 -11.78
N GLY A 53 17.18 27.49 -12.90
CA GLY A 53 15.76 27.79 -13.01
C GLY A 53 14.85 26.58 -12.60
N ASN A 54 15.36 25.36 -12.74
CA ASN A 54 14.61 24.14 -12.50
C ASN A 54 14.94 23.41 -11.18
N ILE A 55 15.81 23.97 -10.34
CA ILE A 55 16.26 23.30 -9.10
C ILE A 55 15.10 23.03 -8.12
N VAL A 56 14.13 23.93 -8.03
CA VAL A 56 12.95 23.78 -7.19
C VAL A 56 12.10 22.57 -7.66
N THR A 57 11.95 22.42 -8.97
CA THR A 57 11.23 21.27 -9.56
C THR A 57 11.90 19.95 -9.23
N ILE A 58 13.23 19.91 -9.23
CA ILE A 58 13.99 18.69 -8.87
C ILE A 58 13.79 18.35 -7.39
N ILE A 59 13.85 19.35 -6.52
CA ILE A 59 13.59 19.13 -5.09
C ILE A 59 12.18 18.59 -4.86
N ILE A 60 11.17 19.17 -5.50
CA ILE A 60 9.78 18.67 -5.43
C ILE A 60 9.69 17.23 -5.97
N ALA A 61 10.36 16.92 -7.08
CA ALA A 61 10.36 15.57 -7.64
C ALA A 61 10.98 14.54 -6.69
N VAL A 62 12.09 14.89 -6.00
CA VAL A 62 12.70 14.04 -4.97
C VAL A 62 11.75 13.81 -3.79
N LEU A 63 11.08 14.85 -3.32
CA LEU A 63 10.10 14.75 -2.23
C LEU A 63 8.93 13.85 -2.61
N ILE A 64 8.35 14.05 -3.80
CA ILE A 64 7.26 13.21 -4.31
C ILE A 64 7.73 11.76 -4.45
N ALA A 65 8.88 11.52 -5.07
CA ALA A 65 9.42 10.18 -5.21
C ALA A 65 9.68 9.50 -3.85
N ALA A 66 10.09 10.26 -2.83
CA ALA A 66 10.26 9.74 -1.47
C ALA A 66 8.93 9.32 -0.82
N LEU A 67 7.83 10.02 -1.11
CA LEU A 67 6.49 9.64 -0.63
C LEU A 67 6.01 8.33 -1.26
N PHE A 68 6.28 8.12 -2.57
CA PHE A 68 5.82 6.94 -3.31
C PHE A 68 6.75 5.73 -3.19
N CYS A 69 8.05 5.95 -2.97
CA CYS A 69 9.02 4.89 -2.76
C CYS A 69 9.19 4.63 -1.28
N ASN A 70 8.34 3.77 -0.72
CA ASN A 70 8.49 3.31 0.66
C ASN A 70 9.78 2.51 0.79
N ILE A 71 10.67 2.96 1.64
CA ILE A 71 11.83 2.19 2.08
C ILE A 71 11.30 1.22 3.15
N LYS A 72 10.69 0.09 2.74
CA LYS A 72 10.26 -0.95 3.68
C LYS A 72 11.49 -1.77 4.07
N GLY A 73 11.68 -1.96 5.37
CA GLY A 73 12.73 -2.81 5.95
C GLY A 73 14.11 -2.15 6.05
N ASP A 74 15.06 -2.90 6.61
CA ASP A 74 16.43 -2.47 6.83
C ASP A 74 17.18 -2.34 5.48
N VAL A 75 17.42 -1.10 5.07
CA VAL A 75 18.09 -0.79 3.79
C VAL A 75 19.49 -1.39 3.70
N LEU A 76 20.16 -1.54 4.83
CA LEU A 76 21.54 -2.06 4.85
C LEU A 76 21.62 -3.54 4.52
N ASN A 77 20.56 -4.29 4.79
CA ASN A 77 20.49 -5.73 4.53
C ASN A 77 19.87 -6.09 3.17
N ARG A 78 19.44 -5.12 2.37
CA ARG A 78 18.93 -5.39 1.02
C ARG A 78 20.03 -5.88 0.09
N GLY A 79 19.70 -6.90 -0.70
CA GLY A 79 20.55 -7.39 -1.78
C GLY A 79 20.83 -6.32 -2.85
N LYS A 80 21.90 -6.51 -3.64
CA LYS A 80 22.28 -5.55 -4.71
C LYS A 80 21.17 -5.39 -5.75
N PHE A 81 20.48 -6.45 -6.12
CA PHE A 81 19.37 -6.42 -7.10
C PHE A 81 18.13 -5.68 -6.57
N GLU A 82 17.77 -5.91 -5.31
CA GLU A 82 16.65 -5.20 -4.67
C GLU A 82 16.93 -3.70 -4.56
N GLU A 83 18.19 -3.35 -4.26
CA GLU A 83 18.62 -1.97 -4.19
C GLU A 83 18.57 -1.29 -5.55
N LEU A 84 19.06 -1.97 -6.60
CA LEU A 84 18.99 -1.48 -7.97
C LEU A 84 17.54 -1.25 -8.41
N ALA A 85 16.65 -2.21 -8.15
CA ALA A 85 15.22 -2.08 -8.47
C ALA A 85 14.57 -0.90 -7.72
N SER A 86 14.93 -0.70 -6.44
CA SER A 86 14.45 0.42 -5.63
C SER A 86 14.90 1.78 -6.18
N VAL A 87 16.17 1.87 -6.59
CA VAL A 87 16.76 3.08 -7.18
C VAL A 87 16.15 3.37 -8.55
N MET A 88 16.01 2.38 -9.43
CA MET A 88 15.36 2.53 -10.73
C MET A 88 13.92 3.04 -10.59
N LYS A 89 13.15 2.47 -9.68
CA LYS A 89 11.79 2.94 -9.40
C LYS A 89 11.76 4.39 -8.95
N LYS A 90 12.68 4.78 -8.06
CA LYS A 90 12.74 6.14 -7.53
C LYS A 90 13.18 7.15 -8.60
N SER A 91 14.19 6.81 -9.39
CA SER A 91 14.65 7.62 -10.52
C SER A 91 13.55 7.80 -11.57
N LEU A 92 12.80 6.74 -11.89
CA LEU A 92 11.68 6.78 -12.83
C LEU A 92 10.57 7.73 -12.36
N ILE A 93 10.16 7.61 -11.09
CA ILE A 93 9.13 8.50 -10.53
C ILE A 93 9.62 9.95 -10.52
N SER A 94 10.86 10.21 -10.11
CA SER A 94 11.41 11.56 -10.10
C SER A 94 11.43 12.17 -11.52
N SER A 95 11.88 11.42 -12.52
CA SER A 95 11.91 11.85 -13.92
C SER A 95 10.51 12.08 -14.50
N ALA A 96 9.54 11.23 -14.14
CA ALA A 96 8.15 11.41 -14.55
C ALA A 96 7.54 12.68 -13.94
N VAL A 97 7.80 12.95 -12.67
CA VAL A 97 7.32 14.18 -12.00
C VAL A 97 7.87 15.43 -12.68
N ILE A 98 9.17 15.44 -12.99
CA ILE A 98 9.82 16.55 -13.69
C ILE A 98 9.18 16.75 -15.08
N ALA A 99 8.99 15.67 -15.84
CA ALA A 99 8.39 15.73 -17.17
C ALA A 99 6.94 16.25 -17.14
N VAL A 100 6.13 15.81 -16.16
CA VAL A 100 4.74 16.31 -15.98
C VAL A 100 4.72 17.78 -15.60
N TYR A 101 5.60 18.19 -14.69
CA TYR A 101 5.69 19.61 -14.30
C TYR A 101 5.98 20.50 -15.50
N GLU A 102 6.91 20.11 -16.35
CA GLU A 102 7.27 20.90 -17.54
C GLU A 102 6.15 20.95 -18.59
N LEU A 103 5.42 19.83 -18.76
CA LEU A 103 4.23 19.82 -19.62
C LEU A 103 3.17 20.82 -19.15
N LEU A 104 3.01 20.97 -17.84
CA LEU A 104 1.96 21.82 -17.24
C LEU A 104 2.40 23.29 -17.15
N SER A 105 3.67 23.55 -16.83
CA SER A 105 4.15 24.90 -16.53
C SER A 105 4.34 25.79 -17.75
N LYS A 106 4.33 25.23 -18.98
CA LYS A 106 4.67 25.92 -20.23
C LYS A 106 5.95 26.78 -20.18
N THR A 107 6.71 26.65 -19.09
CA THR A 107 7.95 27.40 -18.82
C THR A 107 9.17 26.70 -19.41
N VAL A 108 9.00 26.05 -20.56
CA VAL A 108 10.12 25.40 -21.27
C VAL A 108 11.15 26.44 -21.73
N GLN A 109 11.85 27.00 -20.79
CA GLN A 109 13.03 27.82 -21.10
C GLN A 109 14.24 26.89 -21.26
N GLY A 110 14.33 26.31 -22.45
CA GLY A 110 15.62 25.88 -22.97
C GLY A 110 16.18 24.52 -22.58
N VAL A 111 15.54 23.73 -21.70
CA VAL A 111 16.05 22.38 -21.37
C VAL A 111 15.47 21.33 -22.32
N PRO A 112 16.29 20.70 -23.18
CA PRO A 112 15.82 19.66 -24.10
C PRO A 112 15.34 18.41 -23.37
N ARG A 113 14.33 17.74 -23.93
CA ARG A 113 13.78 16.48 -23.38
C ARG A 113 14.83 15.39 -23.17
N SER A 114 15.87 15.36 -24.00
CA SER A 114 17.02 14.46 -23.88
C SER A 114 17.78 14.62 -22.56
N VAL A 115 17.85 15.80 -21.97
CA VAL A 115 18.48 16.00 -20.66
C VAL A 115 17.78 15.17 -19.57
N TYR A 116 16.45 15.07 -19.61
CA TYR A 116 15.70 14.27 -18.61
C TYR A 116 15.90 12.78 -18.78
N VAL A 117 16.00 12.31 -20.02
CA VAL A 117 16.31 10.91 -20.32
C VAL A 117 17.72 10.56 -19.81
N ILE A 118 18.70 11.42 -20.08
CA ILE A 118 20.06 11.23 -19.57
C ILE A 118 20.08 11.31 -18.03
N THR A 119 19.35 12.26 -17.44
CA THR A 119 19.21 12.37 -15.98
C THR A 119 18.63 11.10 -15.34
N PHE A 120 17.68 10.44 -15.99
CA PHE A 120 17.14 9.16 -15.51
C PHE A 120 18.23 8.08 -15.43
N PHE A 121 18.99 7.86 -16.51
CA PHE A 121 20.04 6.84 -16.53
C PHE A 121 21.20 7.19 -15.60
N MET A 122 21.71 8.39 -15.68
CA MET A 122 22.80 8.86 -14.81
C MET A 122 22.36 8.90 -13.34
N GLY A 123 21.13 9.36 -13.07
CA GLY A 123 20.56 9.38 -11.73
C GLY A 123 20.44 7.97 -11.13
N THR A 124 20.02 6.99 -11.93
CA THR A 124 19.97 5.59 -11.50
C THR A 124 21.36 5.08 -11.13
N VAL A 125 22.34 5.29 -11.97
CA VAL A 125 23.72 4.85 -11.71
C VAL A 125 24.31 5.56 -10.49
N LEU A 126 24.17 6.87 -10.43
CA LEU A 126 24.78 7.67 -9.35
C LEU A 126 24.11 7.39 -7.99
N MET A 127 22.77 7.31 -7.95
CA MET A 127 22.05 6.89 -6.73
C MET A 127 22.50 5.51 -6.26
N PHE A 128 22.63 4.55 -7.18
CA PHE A 128 23.07 3.20 -6.83
C PHE A 128 24.48 3.21 -6.24
N LEU A 129 25.42 3.88 -6.90
CA LEU A 129 26.81 3.98 -6.43
C LEU A 129 26.91 4.67 -5.07
N LEU A 130 26.26 5.83 -4.91
CA LEU A 130 26.29 6.57 -3.66
C LEU A 130 25.62 5.79 -2.51
N ARG A 131 24.52 5.13 -2.76
CA ARG A 131 23.91 4.24 -1.74
C ARG A 131 24.82 3.09 -1.36
N MET A 132 25.50 2.46 -2.33
CA MET A 132 26.48 1.41 -2.03
C MET A 132 27.66 1.93 -1.20
N LEU A 133 28.18 3.12 -1.50
CA LEU A 133 29.21 3.78 -0.69
C LEU A 133 28.75 4.06 0.73
N VAL A 134 27.52 4.60 0.88
CA VAL A 134 26.92 4.85 2.20
C VAL A 134 26.75 3.53 2.97
N LYS A 135 26.29 2.44 2.33
CA LYS A 135 26.20 1.12 2.96
C LYS A 135 27.55 0.60 3.43
N VAL A 136 28.57 0.69 2.59
CA VAL A 136 29.94 0.26 2.95
C VAL A 136 30.47 1.11 4.10
N TYR A 137 30.33 2.43 4.02
CA TYR A 137 30.75 3.33 5.10
C TYR A 137 30.05 3.02 6.43
N MET A 138 28.72 2.81 6.40
CA MET A 138 27.97 2.47 7.60
C MET A 138 28.35 1.11 8.19
N LYS A 139 28.56 0.11 7.32
CA LYS A 139 29.05 -1.21 7.77
C LYS A 139 30.44 -1.13 8.39
N HIS A 140 31.36 -0.38 7.76
CA HIS A 140 32.73 -0.25 8.27
C HIS A 140 32.78 0.54 9.58
N ARG A 141 32.04 1.63 9.69
CA ARG A 141 31.97 2.46 10.90
C ARG A 141 31.37 1.72 12.10
N ASN A 142 30.43 0.81 11.87
CA ASN A 142 29.69 0.10 12.92
C ASN A 142 30.27 -1.29 13.25
N GLY A 143 31.19 -1.80 12.44
CA GLY A 143 31.75 -3.17 12.56
C GLY A 143 32.78 -3.41 13.69
N GLY A 144 33.00 -2.46 14.59
CA GLY A 144 34.12 -2.62 15.52
C GLY A 144 33.88 -2.43 17.01
N LYS A 145 33.02 -1.51 17.46
CA LYS A 145 32.86 -1.22 18.91
C LYS A 145 31.54 -0.54 19.31
N ARG A 146 30.58 -0.37 18.39
CA ARG A 146 29.35 0.37 18.63
C ARG A 146 28.07 -0.40 18.28
N THR A 147 28.15 -1.73 18.22
CA THR A 147 26.97 -2.59 18.14
C THR A 147 26.38 -2.74 19.54
N ASN A 148 25.07 -2.65 19.67
CA ASN A 148 24.41 -2.92 20.95
C ASN A 148 24.65 -4.40 21.31
N SER A 149 25.17 -4.64 22.50
CA SER A 149 25.29 -5.96 23.09
C SER A 149 23.93 -6.47 23.53
N ILE A 150 23.51 -7.63 23.02
CA ILE A 150 22.27 -8.29 23.42
C ILE A 150 22.57 -9.53 24.22
N LEU A 151 21.94 -9.64 25.38
CA LEU A 151 21.87 -10.87 26.15
C LEU A 151 20.48 -11.53 25.92
N VAL A 152 20.50 -12.80 25.52
CA VAL A 152 19.26 -13.58 25.29
C VAL A 152 18.94 -14.37 26.54
N ILE A 153 17.76 -14.17 27.12
CA ILE A 153 17.27 -14.94 28.29
C ILE A 153 16.19 -15.89 27.78
N THR A 154 16.44 -17.19 27.91
CA THR A 154 15.51 -18.21 27.39
C THR A 154 15.58 -19.50 28.22
N ILE A 155 14.75 -20.48 27.85
CA ILE A 155 14.78 -21.85 28.38
C ILE A 155 15.49 -22.78 27.41
N LYS A 156 16.08 -23.87 27.91
CA LYS A 156 16.88 -24.81 27.11
C LYS A 156 16.15 -25.28 25.84
N ASN A 157 14.90 -25.72 25.98
CA ASN A 157 14.12 -26.25 24.87
C ASN A 157 13.80 -25.24 23.75
N ARG A 158 13.94 -23.94 23.99
CA ARG A 158 13.69 -22.87 23.00
C ARG A 158 14.95 -22.21 22.51
N ALA A 159 16.09 -22.45 23.17
CA ALA A 159 17.31 -21.72 22.91
C ALA A 159 17.75 -21.78 21.44
N GLU A 160 17.76 -22.96 20.82
CA GLU A 160 18.14 -23.14 19.42
C GLU A 160 17.21 -22.40 18.46
N ASP A 161 15.90 -22.54 18.61
CA ASP A 161 14.90 -21.87 17.77
C ASP A 161 14.95 -20.34 17.95
N THR A 162 15.10 -19.87 19.17
CA THR A 162 15.20 -18.45 19.49
C THR A 162 16.46 -17.83 18.91
N LEU A 163 17.59 -18.50 19.03
CA LEU A 163 18.87 -18.02 18.50
C LEU A 163 18.90 -18.05 16.98
N SER A 164 18.43 -19.12 16.36
CA SER A 164 18.35 -19.22 14.90
C SER A 164 17.47 -18.11 14.31
N LYS A 165 16.34 -17.80 14.92
CA LYS A 165 15.45 -16.72 14.52
C LYS A 165 16.03 -15.33 14.80
N ALA A 166 16.67 -15.15 15.95
CA ALA A 166 17.31 -13.88 16.31
C ALA A 166 18.53 -13.58 15.44
N ALA A 167 19.32 -14.61 15.08
CA ALA A 167 20.49 -14.50 14.22
C ALA A 167 20.15 -14.47 12.72
N ALA A 168 19.01 -15.02 12.29
CA ALA A 168 18.59 -15.11 10.88
C ALA A 168 18.47 -13.74 10.18
N ARG A 169 18.15 -12.68 10.90
CA ARG A 169 18.29 -11.31 10.42
C ARG A 169 19.64 -10.78 10.86
N ASN A 170 20.56 -10.65 9.92
CA ASN A 170 21.87 -10.03 10.10
C ASN A 170 21.69 -8.57 10.55
N ASP A 171 21.35 -8.37 11.84
CA ASP A 171 21.17 -7.05 12.44
C ASP A 171 22.54 -6.47 12.76
N TRP A 172 23.07 -5.67 11.84
CA TRP A 172 24.38 -5.03 11.95
C TRP A 172 24.48 -4.04 13.14
N MET A 173 23.37 -3.73 13.80
CA MET A 173 23.30 -2.85 14.97
C MET A 173 23.34 -3.61 16.29
N ARG A 174 23.10 -4.91 16.25
CA ARG A 174 22.95 -5.77 17.42
C ARG A 174 23.86 -6.97 17.30
N ARG A 175 24.51 -7.31 18.40
CA ARG A 175 25.33 -8.50 18.53
C ARG A 175 24.88 -9.31 19.75
N ILE A 176 24.60 -10.57 19.54
CA ILE A 176 24.30 -11.49 20.64
C ILE A 176 25.63 -11.85 21.29
N ASP A 177 25.85 -11.39 22.51
CA ASP A 177 27.12 -11.60 23.25
C ASP A 177 27.02 -12.77 24.21
N GLY A 178 25.83 -13.22 24.55
CA GLY A 178 25.64 -14.37 25.43
C GLY A 178 24.21 -14.78 25.62
N ILE A 179 24.03 -15.91 26.27
CA ILE A 179 22.74 -16.50 26.58
C ILE A 179 22.67 -16.75 28.08
N VAL A 180 21.46 -16.58 28.62
CA VAL A 180 21.08 -17.02 29.97
C VAL A 180 20.04 -18.11 29.82
N ILE A 181 20.31 -19.26 30.39
CA ILE A 181 19.34 -20.37 30.48
C ILE A 181 18.70 -20.34 31.86
N THR A 182 17.37 -20.28 31.92
CA THR A 182 16.65 -20.05 33.19
C THR A 182 16.19 -21.33 33.91
N ASP A 183 16.05 -22.42 33.17
CA ASP A 183 15.50 -23.70 33.66
C ASP A 183 16.60 -24.73 34.01
N GLU A 184 17.82 -24.56 33.52
CA GLU A 184 18.93 -25.45 33.78
C GLU A 184 20.27 -24.66 33.86
N ASP A 185 21.19 -25.08 34.69
CA ASP A 185 22.51 -24.45 34.75
C ASP A 185 23.44 -25.04 33.68
N MET A 186 23.58 -24.32 32.61
CA MET A 186 24.45 -24.60 31.46
C MET A 186 25.62 -23.61 31.35
N THR A 187 25.91 -22.88 32.42
CA THR A 187 26.97 -21.85 32.43
C THR A 187 28.30 -22.41 31.94
N GLY A 188 28.95 -21.74 30.99
CA GLY A 188 30.22 -22.17 30.37
C GLY A 188 30.07 -23.09 29.15
N GLN A 189 28.86 -23.53 28.80
CA GLN A 189 28.58 -24.24 27.55
C GLN A 189 28.29 -23.27 26.42
N SER A 190 28.13 -23.76 25.19
CA SER A 190 27.69 -22.97 24.04
C SER A 190 26.54 -23.64 23.33
N ILE A 191 25.57 -22.84 22.86
CA ILE A 191 24.40 -23.25 22.05
C ILE A 191 24.46 -22.47 20.76
N GLU A 192 24.41 -23.15 19.60
CA GLU A 192 24.50 -22.53 18.27
C GLU A 192 25.72 -21.57 18.12
N GLY A 193 26.82 -21.84 18.80
CA GLY A 193 28.05 -21.03 18.79
C GLY A 193 27.99 -19.79 19.70
N PHE A 194 26.93 -19.57 20.46
CA PHE A 194 26.82 -18.51 21.45
C PHE A 194 27.08 -19.04 22.86
N PRO A 195 27.91 -18.36 23.70
CA PRO A 195 28.24 -18.83 25.04
C PRO A 195 27.04 -18.63 25.99
N VAL A 196 26.81 -19.64 26.86
CA VAL A 196 25.90 -19.49 28.00
C VAL A 196 26.72 -18.83 29.14
N VAL A 197 26.45 -17.55 29.39
CA VAL A 197 27.26 -16.69 30.25
C VAL A 197 26.79 -16.65 31.71
N ALA A 198 25.52 -16.98 31.94
CA ALA A 198 24.94 -16.97 33.29
C ALA A 198 23.70 -17.89 33.36
N ASN A 199 23.27 -18.21 34.57
CA ASN A 199 22.00 -18.83 34.91
C ASN A 199 21.04 -17.81 35.59
N VAL A 200 19.85 -18.23 35.98
CA VAL A 200 18.83 -17.36 36.59
C VAL A 200 19.34 -16.66 37.87
N HIS A 201 20.25 -17.27 38.66
CA HIS A 201 20.76 -16.70 39.90
C HIS A 201 21.93 -15.75 39.69
N SER A 202 22.71 -15.91 38.62
CA SER A 202 23.90 -15.12 38.34
C SER A 202 23.69 -14.03 37.28
N MET A 203 22.58 -14.04 36.53
CA MET A 203 22.35 -13.14 35.40
C MET A 203 22.35 -11.65 35.79
N MET A 204 21.73 -11.26 36.90
CA MET A 204 21.72 -9.86 37.32
C MET A 204 23.10 -9.36 37.70
N ARG A 205 23.94 -10.22 38.33
CA ARG A 205 25.34 -9.91 38.59
C ARG A 205 26.15 -9.78 37.31
N TYR A 206 25.90 -10.64 36.32
CA TYR A 206 26.53 -10.58 35.01
C TYR A 206 26.19 -9.26 34.30
N ILE A 207 24.89 -8.92 34.19
CA ILE A 207 24.43 -7.71 33.54
C ILE A 207 24.96 -6.44 34.20
N LYS A 208 25.15 -6.45 35.53
CA LYS A 208 25.72 -5.32 36.27
C LYS A 208 27.19 -5.10 35.97
N ASN A 209 27.96 -6.16 35.72
CA ASN A 209 29.42 -6.11 35.62
C ASN A 209 29.90 -6.08 34.16
N GLU A 210 29.12 -6.55 33.21
CA GLU A 210 29.46 -6.65 31.80
C GLU A 210 28.68 -5.64 30.95
N ILE A 211 29.14 -5.39 29.71
CA ILE A 211 28.48 -4.48 28.78
C ILE A 211 27.26 -5.17 28.18
N VAL A 212 26.09 -4.83 28.65
CA VAL A 212 24.79 -5.29 28.11
C VAL A 212 23.91 -4.08 27.84
N ASP A 213 23.63 -3.78 26.59
CA ASP A 213 22.76 -2.67 26.18
C ASP A 213 21.29 -3.08 26.13
N GLU A 214 21.04 -4.30 25.69
CA GLU A 214 19.67 -4.82 25.50
C GLU A 214 19.57 -6.25 26.03
N VAL A 215 18.42 -6.59 26.58
CA VAL A 215 18.04 -7.96 26.95
C VAL A 215 16.86 -8.40 26.10
N PHE A 216 16.92 -9.61 25.54
CA PHE A 216 15.82 -10.24 24.84
C PHE A 216 15.31 -11.44 25.63
N ILE A 217 14.07 -11.40 26.08
CA ILE A 217 13.45 -12.40 26.95
C ILE A 217 12.46 -13.26 26.16
N ASP A 218 12.72 -14.56 26.10
CA ASP A 218 11.86 -15.60 25.54
C ASP A 218 11.73 -16.75 26.55
N VAL A 219 10.95 -16.53 27.59
CA VAL A 219 10.66 -17.52 28.63
C VAL A 219 9.15 -17.69 28.76
N ASP A 220 8.71 -18.86 29.27
CA ASP A 220 7.30 -19.10 29.59
C ASP A 220 6.90 -18.24 30.79
N TYR A 221 6.05 -17.27 30.55
CA TYR A 221 5.44 -16.51 31.64
C TYR A 221 3.99 -16.92 31.81
N LYS A 222 3.76 -17.79 32.79
CA LYS A 222 2.41 -18.23 33.16
C LYS A 222 1.60 -17.09 33.81
N THR A 223 2.27 -16.07 34.36
CA THR A 223 1.64 -14.90 34.98
C THR A 223 2.49 -13.64 34.75
N ARG A 224 1.79 -12.52 34.53
CA ARG A 224 2.39 -11.18 34.39
C ARG A 224 3.25 -10.78 35.58
N GLU A 225 2.99 -11.36 36.75
CA GLU A 225 3.67 -11.07 38.01
C GLU A 225 5.07 -11.68 38.09
N SER A 226 5.35 -12.76 37.35
CA SER A 226 6.65 -13.44 37.44
C SER A 226 7.79 -12.70 36.71
N ILE A 227 7.50 -11.92 35.68
CA ILE A 227 8.54 -11.21 34.87
C ILE A 227 8.68 -9.75 35.30
N LYS A 228 7.63 -9.15 35.87
CA LYS A 228 7.61 -7.73 36.22
C LYS A 228 8.79 -7.32 37.12
N PRO A 229 9.15 -8.02 38.18
CA PRO A 229 10.30 -7.65 39.02
C PRO A 229 11.61 -7.61 38.21
N MET A 230 11.85 -8.64 37.39
CA MET A 230 13.03 -8.72 36.53
C MET A 230 13.11 -7.57 35.51
N VAL A 231 11.98 -7.24 34.87
CA VAL A 231 11.92 -6.12 33.93
C VAL A 231 12.20 -4.79 34.64
N MET A 232 11.65 -4.57 35.81
CA MET A 232 11.88 -3.36 36.61
C MET A 232 13.35 -3.23 37.02
N GLU A 233 13.96 -4.31 37.50
CA GLU A 233 15.38 -4.30 37.91
C GLU A 233 16.31 -4.02 36.72
N LEU A 234 16.03 -4.60 35.55
CA LEU A 234 16.75 -4.32 34.31
C LEU A 234 16.56 -2.88 33.82
N GLU A 235 15.34 -2.33 33.94
CA GLU A 235 15.04 -0.96 33.58
C GLU A 235 15.75 0.03 34.52
N ASP A 236 15.80 -0.27 35.80
CA ASP A 236 16.54 0.52 36.81
C ASP A 236 18.08 0.52 36.54
N MET A 237 18.60 -0.55 35.94
CA MET A 237 19.98 -0.61 35.46
C MET A 237 20.21 0.14 34.13
N GLY A 238 19.15 0.68 33.50
CA GLY A 238 19.22 1.37 32.21
C GLY A 238 19.30 0.44 31.01
N VAL A 239 19.05 -0.86 31.18
CA VAL A 239 19.09 -1.88 30.11
C VAL A 239 17.75 -1.89 29.37
N THR A 240 17.78 -1.89 28.05
CA THR A 240 16.56 -2.01 27.23
C THR A 240 16.04 -3.44 27.25
N VAL A 241 14.79 -3.64 27.65
CA VAL A 241 14.16 -4.96 27.71
C VAL A 241 13.22 -5.18 26.52
N ASN A 242 13.46 -6.26 25.76
CA ASN A 242 12.65 -6.73 24.66
C ASN A 242 11.98 -8.05 25.07
N LEU A 243 10.65 -8.08 25.11
CA LEU A 243 9.88 -9.30 25.41
C LEU A 243 9.34 -9.91 24.12
N LYS A 244 9.47 -11.22 23.96
CA LYS A 244 8.80 -11.97 22.90
C LYS A 244 7.29 -12.01 23.17
N LEU A 245 6.50 -11.72 22.14
CA LEU A 245 5.05 -11.80 22.20
C LEU A 245 4.59 -13.13 21.58
N GLU A 246 4.42 -14.16 22.42
CA GLU A 246 4.00 -15.50 21.97
C GLU A 246 2.64 -15.51 21.25
N ILE A 247 1.77 -14.58 21.60
CA ILE A 247 0.47 -14.46 20.92
C ILE A 247 0.61 -14.25 19.40
N LEU A 248 1.70 -13.66 18.94
CA LEU A 248 1.96 -13.45 17.51
C LEU A 248 2.31 -14.76 16.80
N ASP A 249 2.90 -15.73 17.51
CA ASP A 249 3.24 -17.03 16.94
C ASP A 249 2.00 -17.88 16.62
N SER A 250 0.91 -17.69 17.37
CA SER A 250 -0.37 -18.39 17.17
C SER A 250 -1.20 -17.81 16.01
N TYR A 251 -0.86 -16.62 15.51
CA TYR A 251 -1.61 -15.90 14.49
C TYR A 251 -0.76 -15.48 13.29
N LYS A 252 0.19 -16.35 12.87
CA LYS A 252 1.15 -16.07 11.78
C LYS A 252 0.49 -15.84 10.43
N ASP A 253 -0.70 -16.41 10.21
CA ASP A 253 -1.44 -16.30 8.94
C ASP A 253 -2.18 -14.96 8.79
N PHE A 254 -2.17 -14.13 9.82
CA PHE A 254 -2.84 -12.82 9.82
C PHE A 254 -1.81 -11.69 9.82
N ASP A 255 -2.08 -10.66 9.01
CA ASP A 255 -1.36 -9.39 9.14
C ASP A 255 -1.63 -8.81 10.54
N SER A 256 -0.58 -8.58 11.29
CA SER A 256 -0.67 -8.04 12.64
C SER A 256 0.05 -6.70 12.77
N LYS A 257 -0.52 -5.79 13.57
CA LYS A 257 0.06 -4.49 13.86
C LYS A 257 -0.15 -4.11 15.30
N LEU A 258 0.93 -3.72 15.97
CA LEU A 258 0.85 -3.07 17.29
C LEU A 258 0.30 -1.66 17.14
N GLY A 259 -0.65 -1.29 17.98
CA GLY A 259 -1.31 0.01 17.98
C GLY A 259 -1.95 0.35 19.30
N TYR A 260 -2.76 1.41 19.30
CA TYR A 260 -3.49 1.87 20.48
C TYR A 260 -4.96 2.10 20.13
N ILE A 261 -5.86 1.74 21.04
CA ILE A 261 -7.26 2.18 21.07
C ILE A 261 -7.40 3.09 22.29
N GLY A 262 -7.46 4.41 22.05
CA GLY A 262 -7.30 5.38 23.12
C GLY A 262 -5.92 5.26 23.79
N ALA A 263 -5.89 5.01 25.07
CA ALA A 263 -4.66 4.78 25.85
C ALA A 263 -4.31 3.29 25.99
N VAL A 264 -5.12 2.37 25.43
CA VAL A 264 -4.92 0.92 25.59
C VAL A 264 -4.06 0.40 24.42
N PRO A 265 -2.89 -0.21 24.68
CA PRO A 265 -2.10 -0.87 23.65
C PRO A 265 -2.81 -2.14 23.18
N VAL A 266 -2.89 -2.32 21.85
CA VAL A 266 -3.58 -3.45 21.24
C VAL A 266 -2.76 -4.05 20.10
N ILE A 267 -2.94 -5.35 19.87
CA ILE A 267 -2.51 -6.01 18.65
C ILE A 267 -3.73 -6.11 17.74
N THR A 268 -3.66 -5.49 16.57
CA THR A 268 -4.71 -5.56 15.56
C THR A 268 -4.38 -6.69 14.59
N PHE A 269 -5.29 -7.65 14.46
CA PHE A 269 -5.24 -8.69 13.44
C PHE A 269 -6.20 -8.34 12.31
N ALA A 270 -5.76 -8.44 11.09
CA ALA A 270 -6.58 -8.24 9.91
C ALA A 270 -6.12 -9.17 8.77
N ASN A 271 -7.04 -9.60 7.92
CA ASN A 271 -6.68 -10.40 6.75
C ASN A 271 -5.71 -9.65 5.83
N ARG A 272 -5.82 -8.32 5.78
CA ARG A 272 -4.86 -7.43 5.12
C ARG A 272 -4.88 -6.04 5.75
N ILE A 273 -3.71 -5.54 6.08
CA ILE A 273 -3.51 -4.15 6.52
C ILE A 273 -3.00 -3.35 5.32
N TYR A 274 -3.88 -2.54 4.72
CA TYR A 274 -3.50 -1.70 3.59
C TYR A 274 -2.57 -0.58 4.02
N ASP A 275 -1.53 -0.35 3.22
CA ASP A 275 -0.67 0.82 3.40
C ASP A 275 -1.47 2.10 3.12
N TRP A 276 -1.46 3.04 4.07
CA TRP A 276 -2.17 4.31 3.95
C TRP A 276 -1.74 5.12 2.73
N LYS A 277 -0.45 5.01 2.32
CA LYS A 277 0.08 5.70 1.13
C LYS A 277 -0.54 5.17 -0.15
N GLY A 278 -0.63 3.84 -0.27
CA GLY A 278 -1.31 3.21 -1.40
C GLY A 278 -2.78 3.63 -1.49
N MET A 279 -3.47 3.68 -0.33
CA MET A 279 -4.87 4.12 -0.27
C MET A 279 -5.03 5.61 -0.60
N LEU A 280 -4.07 6.47 -0.24
CA LEU A 280 -4.06 7.88 -0.62
C LEU A 280 -3.91 8.04 -2.14
N VAL A 281 -2.96 7.31 -2.74
CA VAL A 281 -2.77 7.31 -4.21
C VAL A 281 -4.04 6.85 -4.92
N LYS A 282 -4.63 5.74 -4.45
CA LYS A 282 -5.93 5.26 -4.97
C LYS A 282 -6.97 6.37 -4.92
N ARG A 283 -7.07 7.10 -3.80
CA ARG A 283 -8.03 8.21 -3.67
C ARG A 283 -7.76 9.36 -4.63
N CYS A 284 -6.50 9.70 -4.88
CA CYS A 284 -6.13 10.70 -5.89
C CYS A 284 -6.56 10.26 -7.29
N ILE A 285 -6.31 9.01 -7.67
CA ILE A 285 -6.75 8.44 -8.94
C ILE A 285 -8.28 8.44 -9.04
N ASP A 286 -8.98 8.06 -7.98
CA ASP A 286 -10.45 8.09 -7.91
C ASP A 286 -11.00 9.51 -8.16
N ILE A 287 -10.43 10.53 -7.53
CA ILE A 287 -10.87 11.92 -7.71
C ILE A 287 -10.61 12.41 -9.13
N LEU A 288 -9.40 12.18 -9.66
CA LEU A 288 -9.06 12.59 -11.03
C LEU A 288 -9.96 11.90 -12.06
N GLY A 289 -10.15 10.60 -11.94
CA GLY A 289 -11.04 9.86 -12.82
C GLY A 289 -12.51 10.25 -12.66
N ALA A 290 -12.96 10.59 -11.44
CA ALA A 290 -14.32 11.08 -11.21
C ALA A 290 -14.56 12.43 -11.88
N ILE A 291 -13.60 13.35 -11.85
CA ILE A 291 -13.70 14.65 -12.54
C ILE A 291 -13.86 14.44 -14.05
N VAL A 292 -13.01 13.61 -14.65
CA VAL A 292 -13.11 13.28 -16.09
C VAL A 292 -14.44 12.61 -16.39
N GLY A 293 -14.86 11.62 -15.59
CA GLY A 293 -16.13 10.94 -15.76
C GLY A 293 -17.36 11.85 -15.63
N LEU A 294 -17.32 12.85 -14.73
CA LEU A 294 -18.38 13.85 -14.59
C LEU A 294 -18.48 14.77 -15.81
N ILE A 295 -17.35 15.16 -16.41
CA ILE A 295 -17.37 15.94 -17.67
C ILE A 295 -18.08 15.13 -18.76
N VAL A 296 -17.74 13.84 -18.90
CA VAL A 296 -18.39 12.94 -19.87
C VAL A 296 -19.89 12.78 -19.55
N MET A 297 -20.22 12.62 -18.26
CA MET A 297 -21.62 12.55 -17.80
C MET A 297 -22.43 13.78 -18.19
N PHE A 298 -21.89 14.99 -17.97
CA PHE A 298 -22.57 16.22 -18.32
C PHE A 298 -22.81 16.36 -19.83
N ILE A 299 -21.84 15.97 -20.65
CA ILE A 299 -22.00 15.93 -22.11
C ILE A 299 -23.11 14.93 -22.51
N ALA A 300 -23.06 13.71 -21.96
CA ALA A 300 -24.06 12.69 -22.22
C ALA A 300 -25.47 13.13 -21.76
N MET A 301 -25.58 13.83 -20.64
CA MET A 301 -26.85 14.30 -20.06
C MET A 301 -27.61 15.23 -21.00
N ILE A 302 -26.93 16.04 -21.83
CA ILE A 302 -27.52 16.95 -22.78
C ILE A 302 -28.43 16.18 -23.80
N PHE A 303 -27.99 14.98 -24.19
CA PHE A 303 -28.70 14.16 -25.17
C PHE A 303 -29.61 13.11 -24.51
N VAL A 304 -29.08 12.42 -23.50
CA VAL A 304 -29.78 11.31 -22.84
C VAL A 304 -30.87 11.79 -21.91
N GLY A 305 -30.71 12.94 -21.27
CA GLY A 305 -31.72 13.50 -20.35
C GLY A 305 -33.05 13.74 -21.02
N PRO A 306 -33.12 14.55 -22.11
CA PRO A 306 -34.36 14.74 -22.88
C PRO A 306 -34.93 13.44 -23.43
N ALA A 307 -34.10 12.54 -23.97
CA ALA A 307 -34.55 11.26 -24.50
C ALA A 307 -35.26 10.39 -23.44
N ILE A 308 -34.74 10.33 -22.22
CA ILE A 308 -35.38 9.62 -21.10
C ILE A 308 -36.73 10.25 -20.75
N MET A 309 -36.79 11.58 -20.68
CA MET A 309 -38.04 12.30 -20.31
C MET A 309 -39.14 12.14 -21.34
N ILE A 310 -38.79 12.13 -22.65
CA ILE A 310 -39.74 11.95 -23.76
C ILE A 310 -40.30 10.53 -23.75
N GLU A 311 -39.47 9.51 -23.57
CA GLU A 311 -39.96 8.11 -23.60
C GLU A 311 -40.71 7.71 -22.33
N SER A 312 -40.28 8.20 -21.16
CA SER A 312 -40.91 7.89 -19.89
C SER A 312 -40.91 9.15 -19.00
N PRO A 313 -42.05 9.86 -18.85
CA PRO A 313 -42.13 11.04 -18.00
C PRO A 313 -41.67 10.75 -16.55
N GLY A 314 -40.88 11.68 -15.97
CA GLY A 314 -40.36 11.55 -14.61
C GLY A 314 -38.88 11.94 -14.47
N PRO A 315 -38.20 11.68 -13.31
CA PRO A 315 -36.85 12.12 -13.06
C PRO A 315 -35.85 11.45 -13.99
N ILE A 316 -34.82 12.20 -14.41
CA ILE A 316 -33.71 11.68 -15.26
C ILE A 316 -32.82 10.69 -14.49
N PHE A 317 -32.62 10.98 -13.22
CA PHE A 317 -31.77 10.16 -12.36
C PHE A 317 -32.59 9.16 -11.56
N PHE A 318 -32.09 7.95 -11.51
CA PHE A 318 -32.53 6.89 -10.61
C PHE A 318 -31.60 6.82 -9.41
N LYS A 319 -32.17 6.65 -8.23
CA LYS A 319 -31.45 6.48 -6.97
C LYS A 319 -31.86 5.18 -6.32
N GLN A 320 -30.90 4.44 -5.79
CA GLN A 320 -31.17 3.21 -5.06
C GLN A 320 -30.24 3.09 -3.87
N LYS A 321 -30.78 2.66 -2.72
CA LYS A 321 -29.99 2.40 -1.53
C LYS A 321 -29.16 1.14 -1.73
N ARG A 322 -27.85 1.25 -1.53
CA ARG A 322 -26.85 0.19 -1.66
C ARG A 322 -26.00 0.07 -0.40
N VAL A 323 -25.31 -1.05 -0.27
CA VAL A 323 -24.42 -1.32 0.85
C VAL A 323 -22.99 -1.13 0.40
N GLY A 324 -22.29 -0.27 1.10
CA GLY A 324 -20.88 0.08 0.87
C GLY A 324 -19.94 -0.53 1.89
N LYS A 325 -18.77 0.09 2.06
CA LYS A 325 -17.70 -0.39 2.94
C LYS A 325 -18.20 -0.66 4.36
N ASN A 326 -17.88 -1.85 4.86
CA ASN A 326 -18.22 -2.34 6.21
C ASN A 326 -19.72 -2.29 6.53
N GLY A 327 -20.58 -2.41 5.52
CA GLY A 327 -22.04 -2.43 5.70
C GLY A 327 -22.71 -1.06 5.76
N ARG A 328 -21.98 0.05 5.50
CA ARG A 328 -22.56 1.39 5.48
C ARG A 328 -23.46 1.58 4.27
N TYR A 329 -24.62 2.18 4.48
CA TYR A 329 -25.58 2.46 3.40
C TYR A 329 -25.23 3.76 2.68
N PHE A 330 -25.43 3.79 1.35
CA PHE A 330 -25.33 4.98 0.52
C PHE A 330 -26.33 4.91 -0.63
N GLU A 331 -26.61 6.03 -1.28
CA GLU A 331 -27.45 6.10 -2.48
C GLU A 331 -26.56 6.06 -3.72
N ILE A 332 -26.74 5.04 -4.58
CA ILE A 332 -26.10 4.99 -5.89
C ILE A 332 -26.90 5.82 -6.89
N TYR A 333 -26.23 6.58 -7.74
CA TYR A 333 -26.85 7.38 -8.80
C TYR A 333 -26.67 6.70 -10.15
N LYS A 334 -27.77 6.63 -10.95
CA LYS A 334 -27.74 6.15 -12.33
C LYS A 334 -28.65 7.02 -13.20
N PHE A 335 -28.47 7.02 -14.53
CA PHE A 335 -29.52 7.45 -15.41
C PHE A 335 -30.67 6.44 -15.41
N ARG A 336 -31.88 6.90 -15.44
CA ARG A 336 -33.07 6.04 -15.46
C ARG A 336 -33.13 5.29 -16.77
N SER A 337 -33.01 3.98 -16.73
CA SER A 337 -33.05 3.07 -17.87
C SER A 337 -34.31 2.18 -17.91
N MET A 338 -35.19 2.31 -16.90
CA MET A 338 -36.39 1.50 -16.72
C MET A 338 -37.62 2.39 -16.52
N TYR A 339 -38.79 1.84 -16.74
CA TYR A 339 -40.07 2.47 -16.45
C TYR A 339 -40.25 2.72 -14.95
N MET A 340 -41.16 3.62 -14.57
CA MET A 340 -41.34 4.05 -13.17
C MET A 340 -41.83 2.92 -12.24
N ASP A 341 -42.58 1.98 -12.77
CA ASP A 341 -43.16 0.83 -12.08
C ASP A 341 -42.27 -0.42 -12.09
N ALA A 342 -40.99 -0.28 -12.51
CA ALA A 342 -40.03 -1.37 -12.69
C ALA A 342 -39.75 -2.17 -11.43
N GLU A 343 -39.75 -1.53 -10.24
CA GLU A 343 -39.45 -2.21 -8.98
C GLU A 343 -40.65 -3.08 -8.51
N GLU A 344 -41.90 -2.65 -8.80
CA GLU A 344 -43.09 -3.42 -8.51
C GLU A 344 -43.14 -4.67 -9.38
N ARG A 345 -42.92 -4.52 -10.70
CA ARG A 345 -42.89 -5.63 -11.67
C ARG A 345 -41.73 -6.63 -11.42
N LYS A 346 -40.71 -6.26 -10.66
CA LYS A 346 -39.59 -7.17 -10.36
C LYS A 346 -40.03 -8.44 -9.66
N LYS A 347 -41.03 -8.35 -8.78
CA LYS A 347 -41.56 -9.49 -8.04
C LYS A 347 -42.09 -10.60 -8.95
N ASP A 348 -42.81 -10.20 -10.01
CA ASP A 348 -43.43 -11.12 -10.94
C ASP A 348 -42.41 -11.80 -11.90
N LEU A 349 -41.25 -11.16 -12.06
CA LEU A 349 -40.19 -11.63 -12.94
C LEU A 349 -39.10 -12.46 -12.25
N MET A 350 -39.19 -12.66 -10.92
CA MET A 350 -38.18 -13.41 -10.17
C MET A 350 -38.02 -14.85 -10.64
N ALA A 351 -39.07 -15.48 -11.14
CA ALA A 351 -39.03 -16.85 -11.69
C ALA A 351 -38.19 -16.97 -13.00
N GLN A 352 -37.90 -15.85 -13.66
CA GLN A 352 -37.11 -15.79 -14.90
C GLN A 352 -35.68 -15.32 -14.67
N ASN A 353 -35.18 -15.43 -13.44
CA ASN A 353 -33.81 -15.06 -13.12
C ASN A 353 -32.81 -16.03 -13.76
N GLU A 354 -31.83 -15.51 -14.51
CA GLU A 354 -30.77 -16.28 -15.17
C GLU A 354 -29.54 -16.50 -14.28
N MET A 355 -29.49 -15.88 -13.09
CA MET A 355 -28.37 -16.04 -12.16
C MET A 355 -28.73 -17.00 -11.06
N SER A 356 -27.79 -17.87 -10.70
CA SER A 356 -27.88 -18.63 -9.47
C SER A 356 -27.49 -17.75 -8.26
N GLY A 357 -28.27 -17.85 -7.16
CA GLY A 357 -28.00 -17.14 -5.90
C GLY A 357 -28.67 -15.77 -5.81
N LEU A 358 -27.98 -14.80 -5.18
CA LEU A 358 -28.59 -13.58 -4.65
C LEU A 358 -28.83 -12.45 -5.66
N MET A 359 -28.27 -12.56 -6.86
CA MET A 359 -28.36 -11.51 -7.88
C MET A 359 -29.49 -11.80 -8.88
N PHE A 360 -30.11 -10.72 -9.36
CA PHE A 360 -31.13 -10.78 -10.42
C PHE A 360 -30.56 -10.31 -11.76
N LYS A 361 -30.65 -11.14 -12.79
CA LYS A 361 -30.32 -10.82 -14.17
C LYS A 361 -31.31 -11.53 -15.12
N MET A 362 -31.77 -10.80 -16.13
CA MET A 362 -32.65 -11.28 -17.17
C MET A 362 -32.24 -10.66 -18.51
N LYS A 363 -32.11 -11.47 -19.57
CA LYS A 363 -31.58 -11.04 -20.87
C LYS A 363 -32.49 -10.04 -21.57
N ASP A 364 -33.78 -10.31 -21.62
CA ASP A 364 -34.79 -9.42 -22.23
C ASP A 364 -35.76 -8.89 -21.20
N ASP A 365 -35.27 -8.06 -20.30
CA ASP A 365 -36.04 -7.48 -19.20
C ASP A 365 -37.07 -6.46 -19.73
N PRO A 366 -38.39 -6.76 -19.63
CA PRO A 366 -39.46 -5.91 -20.18
C PRO A 366 -39.61 -4.56 -19.46
N ARG A 367 -38.94 -4.37 -18.34
CA ARG A 367 -38.95 -3.13 -17.58
C ARG A 367 -38.05 -2.06 -18.19
N ILE A 368 -37.15 -2.44 -19.12
CA ILE A 368 -36.18 -1.53 -19.73
C ILE A 368 -36.81 -0.79 -20.91
N THR A 369 -36.69 0.55 -20.93
CA THR A 369 -37.14 1.39 -22.03
C THR A 369 -36.25 1.23 -23.26
N LYS A 370 -36.66 1.70 -24.44
CA LYS A 370 -35.84 1.67 -25.67
C LYS A 370 -34.56 2.48 -25.51
N VAL A 371 -34.65 3.70 -24.99
CA VAL A 371 -33.52 4.53 -24.63
C VAL A 371 -32.68 3.82 -23.54
N GLY A 372 -33.35 3.17 -22.56
CA GLY A 372 -32.72 2.36 -21.53
C GLY A 372 -31.88 1.24 -22.09
N LYS A 373 -32.33 0.51 -23.12
CA LYS A 373 -31.50 -0.53 -23.78
C LYS A 373 -30.24 0.05 -24.38
N PHE A 374 -30.29 1.21 -25.01
CA PHE A 374 -29.15 1.90 -25.60
C PHE A 374 -28.12 2.33 -24.50
N ILE A 375 -28.58 3.05 -23.45
CA ILE A 375 -27.67 3.57 -22.43
C ILE A 375 -27.07 2.47 -21.56
N ARG A 376 -27.74 1.33 -21.37
CA ARG A 376 -27.20 0.14 -20.69
C ARG A 376 -26.18 -0.57 -21.56
N LYS A 377 -26.45 -0.73 -22.87
CA LYS A 377 -25.51 -1.32 -23.81
C LYS A 377 -24.21 -0.53 -23.90
N THR A 378 -24.25 0.78 -23.75
CA THR A 378 -23.08 1.68 -23.78
C THR A 378 -22.54 2.00 -22.41
N SER A 379 -23.15 1.47 -21.32
CA SER A 379 -22.83 1.78 -19.93
C SER A 379 -22.94 3.28 -19.56
N ILE A 380 -23.61 4.07 -20.37
CA ILE A 380 -23.90 5.49 -20.11
C ILE A 380 -24.75 5.65 -18.86
N ASP A 381 -25.65 4.68 -18.59
CA ASP A 381 -26.51 4.67 -17.41
C ASP A 381 -25.71 4.71 -16.10
N GLU A 382 -24.47 4.27 -16.09
CA GLU A 382 -23.60 4.22 -14.90
C GLU A 382 -22.77 5.48 -14.68
N LEU A 383 -22.71 6.42 -15.64
CA LEU A 383 -21.93 7.65 -15.53
C LEU A 383 -22.26 8.49 -14.27
N PRO A 384 -23.52 8.60 -13.80
CA PRO A 384 -23.79 9.35 -12.56
C PRO A 384 -23.14 8.79 -11.31
N GLN A 385 -22.63 7.53 -11.32
CA GLN A 385 -21.87 6.97 -10.20
C GLN A 385 -20.55 7.70 -9.94
N PHE A 386 -20.01 8.46 -10.90
CA PHE A 386 -18.86 9.31 -10.66
C PHE A 386 -19.11 10.37 -9.58
N ILE A 387 -20.37 10.77 -9.34
CA ILE A 387 -20.78 11.59 -8.19
C ILE A 387 -20.49 10.84 -6.88
N ASN A 388 -20.80 9.54 -6.81
CA ASN A 388 -20.54 8.71 -5.64
C ASN A 388 -19.03 8.53 -5.40
N VAL A 389 -18.25 8.42 -6.49
CA VAL A 389 -16.78 8.37 -6.37
C VAL A 389 -16.23 9.67 -5.82
N LEU A 390 -16.69 10.81 -6.33
CA LEU A 390 -16.24 12.13 -5.85
C LEU A 390 -16.61 12.35 -4.37
N LYS A 391 -17.84 11.97 -3.97
CA LYS A 391 -18.29 12.01 -2.56
C LYS A 391 -17.47 11.06 -1.66
N GLY A 392 -16.89 10.00 -2.22
CA GLY A 392 -16.12 9.01 -1.48
C GLY A 392 -16.92 7.81 -1.00
N ASP A 393 -18.18 7.67 -1.42
CA ASP A 393 -18.99 6.47 -1.16
C ASP A 393 -18.49 5.27 -1.96
N MET A 394 -17.97 5.54 -3.18
CA MET A 394 -17.44 4.56 -4.11
C MET A 394 -16.00 4.91 -4.51
N SER A 395 -15.38 3.98 -5.21
CA SER A 395 -14.09 4.09 -5.92
C SER A 395 -14.32 3.83 -7.41
N LEU A 396 -13.36 4.16 -8.26
CA LEU A 396 -13.38 3.73 -9.67
C LEU A 396 -13.37 2.21 -9.76
N VAL A 397 -12.48 1.57 -8.99
CA VAL A 397 -12.31 0.10 -8.96
C VAL A 397 -12.59 -0.41 -7.54
N GLY A 398 -13.44 -1.42 -7.45
CA GLY A 398 -13.83 -2.07 -6.20
C GLY A 398 -14.83 -3.19 -6.44
N THR A 399 -15.35 -3.79 -5.38
CA THR A 399 -16.39 -4.81 -5.48
C THR A 399 -17.73 -4.18 -5.85
N ARG A 400 -18.62 -4.95 -6.51
CA ARG A 400 -19.97 -4.45 -6.83
C ARG A 400 -20.77 -4.21 -5.55
N PRO A 401 -21.39 -3.02 -5.35
CA PRO A 401 -22.20 -2.76 -4.17
C PRO A 401 -23.50 -3.58 -4.22
N PRO A 402 -23.77 -4.44 -3.22
CA PRO A 402 -25.01 -5.19 -3.15
C PRO A 402 -26.21 -4.29 -2.83
N THR A 403 -27.39 -4.73 -3.23
CA THR A 403 -28.65 -4.16 -2.74
C THR A 403 -28.84 -4.48 -1.27
N VAL A 404 -29.71 -3.76 -0.59
CA VAL A 404 -30.06 -4.04 0.81
C VAL A 404 -30.66 -5.45 0.97
N ALA A 405 -31.47 -5.90 -0.02
CA ALA A 405 -32.07 -7.22 -0.02
C ALA A 405 -31.02 -8.34 -0.20
N GLU A 406 -30.06 -8.17 -1.11
CA GLU A 406 -28.92 -9.09 -1.28
C GLU A 406 -28.09 -9.18 0.02
N PHE A 407 -27.76 -8.04 0.62
CA PHE A 407 -26.94 -7.98 1.82
C PHE A 407 -27.60 -8.68 3.03
N LYS A 408 -28.91 -8.60 3.17
CA LYS A 408 -29.64 -9.29 4.25
C LYS A 408 -29.51 -10.82 4.18
N GLN A 409 -29.18 -11.35 3.00
CA GLN A 409 -29.02 -12.79 2.77
C GLN A 409 -27.53 -13.20 2.76
N TYR A 410 -26.60 -12.24 3.05
CA TYR A 410 -25.18 -12.55 3.12
C TYR A 410 -24.86 -13.42 4.34
N GLU A 411 -24.09 -14.46 4.11
CA GLU A 411 -23.42 -15.22 5.16
C GLU A 411 -22.16 -14.49 5.65
N GLY A 412 -21.56 -14.98 6.73
CA GLY A 412 -20.41 -14.32 7.36
C GLY A 412 -19.23 -14.08 6.40
N HIS A 413 -18.89 -15.05 5.57
CA HIS A 413 -17.78 -14.95 4.61
C HIS A 413 -18.06 -13.96 3.47
N HIS A 414 -19.31 -13.81 3.03
CA HIS A 414 -19.70 -12.82 2.02
C HIS A 414 -19.46 -11.39 2.47
N LYS A 415 -19.54 -11.12 3.78
CA LYS A 415 -19.34 -9.78 4.35
C LYS A 415 -17.93 -9.23 4.09
N ARG A 416 -16.95 -10.10 3.89
CA ARG A 416 -15.57 -9.72 3.57
C ARG A 416 -15.45 -8.93 2.26
N ARG A 417 -16.37 -9.13 1.30
CA ARG A 417 -16.45 -8.32 0.06
C ARG A 417 -16.64 -6.82 0.33
N LEU A 418 -17.17 -6.47 1.50
CA LEU A 418 -17.40 -5.09 1.90
C LEU A 418 -16.22 -4.46 2.67
N SER A 419 -15.08 -5.13 2.78
CA SER A 419 -13.90 -4.60 3.48
C SER A 419 -13.23 -3.43 2.76
N MET A 420 -13.46 -3.31 1.43
CA MET A 420 -13.06 -2.16 0.62
C MET A 420 -14.27 -1.35 0.14
N LYS A 421 -14.00 -0.13 -0.37
CA LYS A 421 -15.06 0.68 -1.01
C LYS A 421 -15.55 -0.03 -2.27
N PRO A 422 -16.87 -0.02 -2.55
CA PRO A 422 -17.39 -0.53 -3.79
C PRO A 422 -16.89 0.29 -4.98
N GLY A 423 -16.81 -0.34 -6.15
CA GLY A 423 -16.34 0.27 -7.38
C GLY A 423 -17.46 0.51 -8.42
N ILE A 424 -17.20 1.43 -9.37
CA ILE A 424 -17.96 1.50 -10.62
C ILE A 424 -17.67 0.24 -11.44
N THR A 425 -16.41 -0.18 -11.47
CA THR A 425 -15.96 -1.46 -12.03
C THR A 425 -15.19 -2.27 -11.00
N GLY A 426 -14.97 -3.56 -11.28
CA GLY A 426 -14.24 -4.46 -10.40
C GLY A 426 -13.78 -5.70 -11.14
N MET A 427 -13.13 -6.62 -10.41
CA MET A 427 -12.56 -7.84 -10.98
C MET A 427 -13.60 -8.67 -11.73
N TRP A 428 -14.71 -8.98 -11.08
CA TRP A 428 -15.81 -9.71 -11.74
C TRP A 428 -16.38 -8.95 -12.94
N GLN A 429 -16.63 -7.65 -12.82
CA GLN A 429 -17.22 -6.85 -13.90
C GLN A 429 -16.30 -6.77 -15.13
N ALA A 430 -14.98 -6.74 -14.93
CA ALA A 430 -14.00 -6.63 -16.02
C ALA A 430 -13.69 -8.00 -16.68
N TYR A 431 -13.68 -9.09 -15.92
CA TYR A 431 -13.20 -10.39 -16.38
C TYR A 431 -14.27 -11.49 -16.39
N GLY A 432 -15.27 -11.43 -15.49
CA GLY A 432 -16.25 -12.51 -15.27
C GLY A 432 -17.68 -12.23 -15.72
N ARG A 433 -18.00 -11.00 -16.17
CA ARG A 433 -19.38 -10.57 -16.42
C ARG A 433 -20.18 -11.46 -17.39
N LYS A 434 -19.52 -12.10 -18.35
CA LYS A 434 -20.16 -12.97 -19.37
C LYS A 434 -20.06 -14.45 -19.07
N THR A 435 -19.09 -14.85 -18.25
CA THR A 435 -18.73 -16.26 -18.06
C THR A 435 -19.15 -16.80 -16.70
N VAL A 436 -19.32 -15.91 -15.70
CA VAL A 436 -19.60 -16.29 -14.32
C VAL A 436 -21.05 -15.93 -13.98
N SER A 437 -21.86 -16.95 -13.69
CA SER A 437 -23.25 -16.84 -13.25
C SER A 437 -23.47 -17.28 -11.81
N ASP A 438 -22.51 -17.97 -11.22
CA ASP A 438 -22.55 -18.40 -9.82
C ASP A 438 -22.10 -17.28 -8.88
N PHE A 439 -22.87 -17.09 -7.79
CA PHE A 439 -22.60 -16.05 -6.81
C PHE A 439 -21.31 -16.30 -6.03
N GLU A 440 -21.01 -17.57 -5.70
CA GLU A 440 -19.79 -17.91 -4.97
C GLU A 440 -18.52 -17.67 -5.81
N GLU A 441 -18.57 -17.90 -7.10
CA GLU A 441 -17.46 -17.55 -7.98
C GLU A 441 -17.24 -16.02 -8.05
N ILE A 442 -18.33 -15.24 -8.04
CA ILE A 442 -18.24 -13.78 -7.96
C ILE A 442 -17.60 -13.35 -6.63
N VAL A 443 -18.01 -13.95 -5.53
CA VAL A 443 -17.42 -13.73 -4.20
C VAL A 443 -15.92 -14.00 -4.24
N LYS A 444 -15.51 -15.14 -4.81
CA LYS A 444 -14.10 -15.51 -4.93
C LYS A 444 -13.29 -14.50 -5.73
N MET A 445 -13.81 -14.03 -6.88
CA MET A 445 -13.13 -12.99 -7.68
C MET A 445 -13.01 -11.67 -6.92
N ASP A 446 -14.04 -11.27 -6.18
CA ASP A 446 -14.02 -10.05 -5.38
C ASP A 446 -13.04 -10.16 -4.21
N LEU A 447 -12.93 -11.34 -3.58
CA LEU A 447 -11.95 -11.61 -2.52
C LEU A 447 -10.52 -11.64 -3.07
N ASP A 448 -10.31 -12.24 -4.24
CA ASP A 448 -9.00 -12.23 -4.92
C ASP A 448 -8.53 -10.80 -5.21
N TYR A 449 -9.44 -9.93 -5.67
CA TYR A 449 -9.16 -8.50 -5.82
C TYR A 449 -8.74 -7.85 -4.49
N ILE A 450 -9.47 -8.11 -3.41
CA ILE A 450 -9.20 -7.53 -2.09
C ILE A 450 -7.84 -8.00 -1.56
N ASP A 451 -7.55 -9.31 -1.69
CA ASP A 451 -6.33 -9.92 -1.17
C ASP A 451 -5.09 -9.52 -1.96
N ASN A 452 -5.22 -9.37 -3.27
CA ASN A 452 -4.12 -9.02 -4.17
C ASN A 452 -4.12 -7.55 -4.62
N TRP A 453 -4.92 -6.71 -3.94
CA TRP A 453 -5.06 -5.32 -4.34
C TRP A 453 -3.70 -4.61 -4.46
N SER A 454 -3.53 -3.90 -5.54
CA SER A 454 -2.43 -2.98 -5.82
C SER A 454 -2.90 -1.90 -6.78
N ILE A 455 -2.21 -0.76 -6.81
CA ILE A 455 -2.50 0.31 -7.79
C ILE A 455 -2.40 -0.21 -9.22
N MET A 456 -1.43 -1.10 -9.49
CA MET A 456 -1.27 -1.71 -10.82
C MET A 456 -2.45 -2.61 -11.20
N LEU A 457 -3.04 -3.32 -10.22
CA LEU A 457 -4.24 -4.12 -10.44
C LEU A 457 -5.44 -3.23 -10.77
N ASP A 458 -5.62 -2.10 -10.07
CA ASP A 458 -6.65 -1.11 -10.40
C ASP A 458 -6.50 -0.60 -11.84
N ILE A 459 -5.29 -0.23 -12.25
CA ILE A 459 -5.00 0.22 -13.61
C ILE A 459 -5.34 -0.87 -14.64
N LYS A 460 -4.96 -2.12 -14.39
CA LYS A 460 -5.29 -3.25 -15.28
C LYS A 460 -6.81 -3.44 -15.43
N ILE A 461 -7.55 -3.38 -14.32
CA ILE A 461 -9.00 -3.51 -14.31
C ILE A 461 -9.65 -2.35 -15.09
N LEU A 462 -9.18 -1.11 -14.90
CA LEU A 462 -9.67 0.05 -15.65
C LEU A 462 -9.47 -0.11 -17.16
N PHE A 463 -8.27 -0.50 -17.58
CA PHE A 463 -7.97 -0.77 -19.00
C PHE A 463 -8.88 -1.86 -19.56
N LYS A 464 -9.05 -2.96 -18.84
CA LYS A 464 -9.90 -4.07 -19.25
C LYS A 464 -11.37 -3.65 -19.35
N THR A 465 -11.84 -2.80 -18.44
CA THR A 465 -13.20 -2.26 -18.46
C THR A 465 -13.43 -1.38 -19.69
N VAL A 466 -12.51 -0.45 -19.98
CA VAL A 466 -12.60 0.41 -21.18
C VAL A 466 -12.60 -0.45 -22.44
N GLN A 467 -11.69 -1.43 -22.54
CA GLN A 467 -11.66 -2.37 -23.63
C GLN A 467 -13.00 -3.12 -23.79
N SER A 468 -13.56 -3.63 -22.70
CA SER A 468 -14.85 -4.37 -22.72
C SER A 468 -16.00 -3.50 -23.19
N VAL A 469 -16.08 -2.25 -22.72
CA VAL A 469 -17.14 -1.30 -23.14
C VAL A 469 -17.04 -0.97 -24.63
N LEU A 470 -15.82 -0.79 -25.16
CA LEU A 470 -15.60 -0.43 -26.58
C LEU A 470 -15.78 -1.61 -27.52
N THR A 471 -15.43 -2.85 -27.10
CA THR A 471 -15.44 -4.03 -27.99
C THR A 471 -16.74 -4.82 -27.94
N THR A 472 -17.41 -4.89 -26.81
CA THR A 472 -18.52 -5.84 -26.60
C THR A 472 -19.84 -5.18 -26.16
N GLY A 473 -19.83 -3.87 -25.94
CA GLY A 473 -20.96 -3.18 -25.32
C GLY A 473 -21.13 -3.53 -23.84
N GLY A 474 -21.80 -2.69 -23.09
CA GLY A 474 -21.93 -2.75 -21.63
C GLY A 474 -22.83 -3.85 -21.05
N GLN A 475 -23.38 -4.77 -21.81
CA GLN A 475 -24.19 -5.91 -21.32
C GLN A 475 -23.67 -7.23 -21.83
#